data_486c7555815ca0506193c857750578ad
#
_entry.id   486c7555815ca0506193c857750578ad
#
_cell.length_a   1.000
_cell.length_b   1.000
_cell.length_c   1.000
_cell.angle_alpha   90.00
_cell.angle_beta   90.00
_cell.angle_gamma   90.00
#
_symmetry.space_group_name_H-M   'P 1'
#
loop_
_entity.id
_entity.type
_entity.pdbx_description
1 polymer ?
#
loop_
_entity_poly.entity_id
_entity_poly.type
_entity_poly.pdbx_seq_one_letter_code
_entity_poly.pdbx_strand_id
1 'polypeptide(L)'
;MRSLMLLAVLTLCALPAAATDWVQAPGSSLVFAGSYQGEIFNGHFPGFQTRLRFDPANPSAGRLEVDIPMTGVTSGNPDYDEEMRGPAFFDIKRDARARYIAEGFRALEDGRYAADGRLELRGNSQPVTLTFTWQEGEHPTLAGRATVERLAFGIGDGMWADTSMIPAQIAISTRVVFRPAP
;
A
#
# COMPACT_ATOMS: atom_id res chain seq x y z
N MET A 1 18.41 45.67 -52.15
CA MET A 1 18.68 44.28 -51.82
C MET A 1 18.23 44.07 -50.36
N ARG A 2 17.05 43.46 -50.15
CA ARG A 2 16.49 43.22 -48.81
C ARG A 2 16.58 41.74 -48.54
N SER A 3 17.52 41.37 -47.62
CA SER A 3 17.67 39.98 -47.14
C SER A 3 16.58 39.65 -46.15
N LEU A 4 15.71 38.72 -46.53
CA LEU A 4 14.70 38.11 -45.66
C LEU A 4 15.39 37.01 -44.82
N MET A 5 15.53 37.25 -43.53
CA MET A 5 16.00 36.28 -42.58
C MET A 5 14.83 35.41 -42.13
N LEU A 6 14.80 34.15 -42.60
CA LEU A 6 13.79 33.16 -42.22
C LEU A 6 14.16 32.59 -40.85
N LEU A 7 13.39 32.95 -39.81
CA LEU A 7 13.54 32.42 -38.45
C LEU A 7 12.79 31.08 -38.38
N ALA A 8 13.53 29.96 -38.41
CA ALA A 8 12.94 28.63 -38.19
C ALA A 8 12.70 28.42 -36.69
N VAL A 9 11.42 28.45 -36.29
CA VAL A 9 11.01 28.07 -34.93
C VAL A 9 10.99 26.57 -34.85
N LEU A 10 11.97 25.99 -34.15
CA LEU A 10 12.02 24.55 -33.81
C LEU A 10 11.02 24.32 -32.68
N THR A 11 9.82 23.82 -33.00
CA THR A 11 8.86 23.36 -32.00
C THR A 11 9.35 22.02 -31.44
N LEU A 12 9.90 22.05 -30.23
CA LEU A 12 10.26 20.84 -29.48
C LEU A 12 8.96 20.17 -29.00
N CYS A 13 8.48 19.16 -29.71
CA CYS A 13 7.39 18.29 -29.22
C CYS A 13 7.91 17.52 -28.00
N ALA A 14 7.54 17.91 -26.78
CA ALA A 14 7.70 17.09 -25.59
C ALA A 14 6.80 15.86 -25.75
N LEU A 15 7.40 14.69 -25.95
CA LEU A 15 6.68 13.42 -25.88
C LEU A 15 6.16 13.26 -24.45
N PRO A 16 4.88 12.90 -24.23
CA PRO A 16 4.40 12.60 -22.90
C PRO A 16 5.23 11.44 -22.33
N ALA A 17 5.84 11.66 -21.17
CA ALA A 17 6.47 10.58 -20.43
C ALA A 17 5.38 9.55 -20.10
N ALA A 18 5.51 8.34 -20.62
CA ALA A 18 4.59 7.25 -20.28
C ALA A 18 4.82 6.86 -18.83
N ALA A 19 3.74 6.72 -18.05
CA ALA A 19 3.84 6.21 -16.68
C ALA A 19 4.52 4.84 -16.70
N THR A 20 5.57 4.69 -15.90
CA THR A 20 6.33 3.45 -15.83
C THR A 20 5.58 2.43 -14.97
N ASP A 21 5.51 1.19 -15.46
CA ASP A 21 5.02 0.06 -14.67
C ASP A 21 6.16 -0.53 -13.84
N TRP A 22 5.92 -0.67 -12.55
CA TRP A 22 6.86 -1.14 -11.54
C TRP A 22 6.37 -2.42 -10.90
N VAL A 23 7.29 -3.33 -10.61
CA VAL A 23 7.04 -4.54 -9.81
C VAL A 23 7.94 -4.55 -8.58
N GLN A 24 7.43 -5.16 -7.53
CA GLN A 24 8.14 -5.28 -6.26
C GLN A 24 9.47 -6.01 -6.42
N ALA A 25 10.50 -5.51 -5.74
CA ALA A 25 11.82 -6.10 -5.62
C ALA A 25 12.09 -6.59 -4.18
N PRO A 26 13.12 -7.41 -3.95
CA PRO A 26 13.56 -7.80 -2.62
C PRO A 26 13.88 -6.60 -1.72
N GLY A 27 13.75 -6.77 -0.40
CA GLY A 27 13.94 -5.70 0.57
C GLY A 27 12.68 -4.91 0.88
N SER A 28 11.52 -5.34 0.35
CA SER A 28 10.21 -4.76 0.65
C SER A 28 9.63 -5.33 1.94
N SER A 29 8.82 -4.51 2.64
CA SER A 29 8.17 -4.89 3.90
C SER A 29 6.76 -4.32 3.99
N LEU A 30 5.84 -5.08 4.60
CA LEU A 30 4.51 -4.68 4.97
C LEU A 30 4.26 -5.10 6.42
N VAL A 31 4.01 -4.13 7.27
CA VAL A 31 3.96 -4.28 8.73
C VAL A 31 2.68 -3.65 9.26
N PHE A 32 2.08 -4.27 10.27
CA PHE A 32 1.07 -3.63 11.09
C PHE A 32 1.57 -3.51 12.55
N ALA A 33 1.10 -2.47 13.22
CA ALA A 33 1.30 -2.31 14.66
C ALA A 33 -0.04 -2.52 15.36
N GLY A 34 -0.06 -3.47 16.28
CA GLY A 34 -1.17 -3.74 17.18
C GLY A 34 -0.77 -3.52 18.63
N SER A 35 -1.75 -3.49 19.53
CA SER A 35 -1.50 -3.62 20.95
C SER A 35 -2.54 -4.53 21.59
N TYR A 36 -2.12 -5.21 22.63
CA TYR A 36 -2.97 -6.05 23.45
C TYR A 36 -2.71 -5.72 24.91
N GLN A 37 -3.74 -5.31 25.64
CA GLN A 37 -3.66 -4.88 27.05
C GLN A 37 -2.56 -3.82 27.31
N GLY A 38 -2.34 -2.93 26.32
CA GLY A 38 -1.33 -1.87 26.41
C GLY A 38 0.09 -2.26 25.95
N GLU A 39 0.36 -3.55 25.71
CA GLU A 39 1.62 -3.99 25.15
C GLU A 39 1.59 -3.90 23.61
N ILE A 40 2.54 -3.17 23.03
CA ILE A 40 2.64 -2.97 21.59
C ILE A 40 3.40 -4.15 20.97
N PHE A 41 2.87 -4.69 19.90
CA PHE A 41 3.55 -5.66 19.05
C PHE A 41 3.46 -5.27 17.57
N ASN A 42 4.42 -5.75 16.78
CA ASN A 42 4.41 -5.59 15.34
C ASN A 42 4.15 -6.94 14.68
N GLY A 43 3.30 -6.93 13.66
CA GLY A 43 3.13 -8.10 12.81
C GLY A 43 3.55 -7.79 11.38
N HIS A 44 3.88 -8.84 10.65
CA HIS A 44 4.37 -8.78 9.28
C HIS A 44 3.48 -9.62 8.37
N PHE A 45 3.36 -9.17 7.11
CA PHE A 45 2.73 -9.94 6.04
C PHE A 45 3.79 -10.35 5.01
N PRO A 46 4.50 -11.46 5.25
CA PRO A 46 5.49 -11.95 4.29
C PRO A 46 4.82 -12.41 3.00
N GLY A 47 5.54 -12.32 1.89
CA GLY A 47 5.07 -12.81 0.60
C GLY A 47 4.06 -11.89 -0.10
N PHE A 48 3.76 -10.69 0.42
CA PHE A 48 2.94 -9.72 -0.31
C PHE A 48 3.62 -9.34 -1.63
N GLN A 49 2.79 -8.99 -2.61
CA GLN A 49 3.25 -8.59 -3.94
C GLN A 49 2.61 -7.25 -4.31
N THR A 50 3.42 -6.35 -4.86
CA THR A 50 2.99 -5.01 -5.27
C THR A 50 3.26 -4.79 -6.74
N ARG A 51 2.27 -4.24 -7.45
CA ARG A 51 2.39 -3.66 -8.78
C ARG A 51 2.01 -2.19 -8.70
N LEU A 52 2.81 -1.35 -9.30
CA LEU A 52 2.62 0.09 -9.28
C LEU A 52 2.81 0.64 -10.68
N ARG A 53 1.82 1.41 -11.16
CA ARG A 53 2.02 2.35 -12.27
C ARG A 53 2.09 3.74 -11.65
N PHE A 54 3.19 4.44 -11.85
CA PHE A 54 3.36 5.74 -11.23
C PHE A 54 4.33 6.63 -12.00
N ASP A 55 3.90 7.88 -12.16
CA ASP A 55 4.70 9.00 -12.65
C ASP A 55 4.47 10.18 -11.70
N PRO A 56 5.49 10.69 -11.00
CA PRO A 56 5.37 11.87 -10.14
C PRO A 56 4.84 13.11 -10.85
N ALA A 57 5.07 13.24 -12.16
CA ALA A 57 4.57 14.35 -12.97
C ALA A 57 3.08 14.21 -13.30
N ASN A 58 2.53 13.00 -13.24
CA ASN A 58 1.11 12.73 -13.51
C ASN A 58 0.55 11.68 -12.53
N PRO A 59 0.46 11.99 -11.23
CA PRO A 59 0.02 11.04 -10.22
C PRO A 59 -1.43 10.58 -10.40
N SER A 60 -2.28 11.38 -11.04
CA SER A 60 -3.68 11.02 -11.31
C SER A 60 -3.86 9.83 -12.25
N ALA A 61 -2.86 9.48 -13.05
CA ALA A 61 -2.85 8.27 -13.90
C ALA A 61 -2.28 7.04 -13.16
N GLY A 62 -1.93 7.19 -11.89
CA GLY A 62 -1.32 6.15 -11.06
C GLY A 62 -2.29 5.00 -10.76
N ARG A 63 -1.74 3.80 -10.54
CA ARG A 63 -2.46 2.61 -10.09
C ARG A 63 -1.58 1.79 -9.17
N LEU A 64 -2.11 1.40 -8.02
CA LEU A 64 -1.44 0.54 -7.06
C LEU A 64 -2.30 -0.69 -6.80
N GLU A 65 -1.68 -1.87 -6.93
CA GLU A 65 -2.27 -3.14 -6.55
C GLU A 65 -1.34 -3.85 -5.58
N VAL A 66 -1.90 -4.34 -4.47
CA VAL A 66 -1.18 -5.11 -3.48
C VAL A 66 -1.96 -6.39 -3.18
N ASP A 67 -1.35 -7.53 -3.45
CA ASP A 67 -1.85 -8.85 -3.07
C ASP A 67 -1.13 -9.31 -1.80
N ILE A 68 -1.90 -9.72 -0.78
CA ILE A 68 -1.38 -10.04 0.55
C ILE A 68 -1.83 -11.44 0.94
N PRO A 69 -0.95 -12.46 0.87
CA PRO A 69 -1.23 -13.79 1.42
C PRO A 69 -1.34 -13.71 2.96
N MET A 70 -2.51 -14.06 3.49
CA MET A 70 -2.78 -13.98 4.92
C MET A 70 -2.26 -15.19 5.70
N THR A 71 -1.94 -16.28 4.98
CA THR A 71 -1.44 -17.52 5.59
C THR A 71 -0.08 -17.37 6.28
N GLY A 72 0.72 -16.41 5.82
CA GLY A 72 2.06 -16.14 6.34
C GLY A 72 2.13 -15.09 7.44
N VAL A 73 0.99 -14.53 7.87
CA VAL A 73 0.99 -13.47 8.90
C VAL A 73 1.72 -13.94 10.17
N THR A 74 2.58 -13.09 10.70
CA THR A 74 3.37 -13.41 11.90
C THR A 74 3.69 -12.15 12.70
N SER A 75 3.63 -12.29 14.01
CA SER A 75 4.13 -11.32 15.00
C SER A 75 5.48 -11.75 15.59
N GLY A 76 5.94 -12.97 15.28
CA GLY A 76 7.08 -13.62 15.93
C GLY A 76 6.71 -14.30 17.26
N ASN A 77 5.45 -14.20 17.71
CA ASN A 77 4.92 -14.95 18.84
C ASN A 77 3.96 -16.04 18.31
N PRO A 78 4.26 -17.32 18.47
CA PRO A 78 3.44 -18.42 17.94
C PRO A 78 1.97 -18.41 18.40
N ASP A 79 1.72 -18.05 19.65
CA ASP A 79 0.37 -18.03 20.22
C ASP A 79 -0.47 -16.90 19.55
N TYR A 80 0.13 -15.72 19.36
CA TYR A 80 -0.52 -14.61 18.65
C TYR A 80 -0.72 -14.97 17.17
N ASP A 81 0.25 -15.64 16.56
CA ASP A 81 0.17 -16.04 15.16
C ASP A 81 -0.94 -17.05 14.90
N GLU A 82 -1.14 -18.01 15.84
CA GLU A 82 -2.24 -18.97 15.78
C GLU A 82 -3.59 -18.26 15.90
N GLU A 83 -3.75 -17.40 16.92
CA GLU A 83 -4.98 -16.62 17.13
C GLU A 83 -5.29 -15.72 15.94
N MET A 84 -4.30 -14.99 15.41
CA MET A 84 -4.49 -14.12 14.23
C MET A 84 -4.98 -14.89 12.99
N ARG A 85 -4.55 -16.13 12.79
CA ARG A 85 -5.01 -16.96 11.68
C ARG A 85 -6.40 -17.55 11.92
N GLY A 86 -6.86 -17.52 13.16
CA GLY A 86 -8.12 -18.09 13.60
C GLY A 86 -9.37 -17.35 13.11
N PRO A 87 -10.56 -17.94 13.37
CA PRO A 87 -11.83 -17.43 12.87
C PRO A 87 -12.24 -16.08 13.49
N ALA A 88 -11.76 -15.74 14.68
CA ALA A 88 -12.03 -14.45 15.32
C ALA A 88 -11.25 -13.30 14.64
N PHE A 89 -10.13 -13.58 13.99
CA PHE A 89 -9.29 -12.57 13.34
C PHE A 89 -9.30 -12.71 11.81
N PHE A 90 -8.24 -13.23 11.20
CA PHE A 90 -8.15 -13.24 9.73
C PHE A 90 -8.94 -14.38 9.06
N ASP A 91 -9.32 -15.42 9.80
CA ASP A 91 -10.09 -16.57 9.28
C ASP A 91 -9.52 -17.14 7.96
N ILE A 92 -8.22 -17.42 7.98
CA ILE A 92 -7.47 -17.81 6.78
C ILE A 92 -7.98 -19.08 6.09
N LYS A 93 -8.78 -19.88 6.80
CA LYS A 93 -9.44 -21.07 6.22
C LYS A 93 -10.59 -20.69 5.28
N ARG A 94 -11.23 -19.55 5.54
CA ARG A 94 -12.33 -19.02 4.73
C ARG A 94 -11.81 -18.09 3.63
N ASP A 95 -10.86 -17.20 3.98
CA ASP A 95 -10.27 -16.24 3.05
C ASP A 95 -8.78 -16.05 3.37
N ALA A 96 -7.96 -16.69 2.55
CA ALA A 96 -6.50 -16.71 2.75
C ALA A 96 -5.78 -15.52 2.09
N ARG A 97 -6.53 -14.55 1.55
CA ARG A 97 -5.95 -13.44 0.78
C ARG A 97 -6.62 -12.11 1.11
N ALA A 98 -5.83 -11.06 1.22
CA ALA A 98 -6.31 -9.69 1.19
C ALA A 98 -5.79 -8.99 -0.07
N ARG A 99 -6.51 -7.96 -0.53
CA ARG A 99 -6.14 -7.18 -1.72
C ARG A 99 -6.42 -5.70 -1.51
N TYR A 100 -5.44 -4.86 -1.87
CA TYR A 100 -5.62 -3.42 -1.90
C TYR A 100 -5.46 -2.90 -3.33
N ILE A 101 -6.41 -2.06 -3.77
CA ILE A 101 -6.37 -1.41 -5.07
C ILE A 101 -6.68 0.06 -4.90
N ALA A 102 -5.83 0.91 -5.50
CA ALA A 102 -6.07 2.33 -5.64
C ALA A 102 -5.81 2.78 -7.07
N GLU A 103 -6.66 3.67 -7.57
CA GLU A 103 -6.56 4.26 -8.91
C GLU A 103 -6.61 5.78 -8.79
N GLY A 104 -5.65 6.43 -9.43
CA GLY A 104 -5.46 7.86 -9.32
C GLY A 104 -4.89 8.27 -7.95
N PHE A 105 -3.77 8.96 -7.95
CA PHE A 105 -3.18 9.46 -6.71
C PHE A 105 -3.28 10.97 -6.67
N ARG A 106 -3.39 11.51 -5.47
CA ARG A 106 -3.39 12.95 -5.23
C ARG A 106 -2.03 13.37 -4.68
N ALA A 107 -1.40 14.35 -5.32
CA ALA A 107 -0.23 15.01 -4.73
C ALA A 107 -0.69 15.84 -3.51
N LEU A 108 0.07 15.78 -2.42
CA LEU A 108 -0.12 16.56 -1.21
C LEU A 108 0.90 17.70 -1.15
N GLU A 109 0.60 18.78 -0.41
CA GLU A 109 1.43 19.99 -0.36
C GLU A 109 2.84 19.77 0.19
N ASP A 110 3.04 18.69 0.96
CA ASP A 110 4.31 18.34 1.60
C ASP A 110 5.18 17.36 0.79
N GLY A 111 4.87 17.19 -0.50
CA GLY A 111 5.61 16.27 -1.40
C GLY A 111 5.25 14.80 -1.23
N ARG A 112 4.23 14.48 -0.43
CA ARG A 112 3.64 13.15 -0.34
C ARG A 112 2.53 12.97 -1.35
N TYR A 113 2.05 11.74 -1.44
CA TYR A 113 0.92 11.34 -2.28
C TYR A 113 -0.12 10.61 -1.44
N ALA A 114 -1.38 10.73 -1.79
CA ALA A 114 -2.47 9.95 -1.23
C ALA A 114 -3.05 9.04 -2.32
N ALA A 115 -3.10 7.74 -2.03
CA ALA A 115 -3.79 6.73 -2.82
C ALA A 115 -5.09 6.36 -2.08
N ASP A 116 -6.22 6.84 -2.59
CA ASP A 116 -7.54 6.54 -2.04
C ASP A 116 -8.02 5.23 -2.68
N GLY A 117 -7.87 4.14 -1.94
CA GLY A 117 -8.11 2.79 -2.44
C GLY A 117 -9.18 2.04 -1.65
N ARG A 118 -9.34 0.78 -2.03
CA ARG A 118 -10.18 -0.19 -1.34
C ARG A 118 -9.36 -1.38 -0.90
N LEU A 119 -9.53 -1.74 0.36
CA LEU A 119 -8.98 -2.96 0.93
C LEU A 119 -10.09 -4.01 0.98
N GLU A 120 -9.84 -5.15 0.35
CA GLU A 120 -10.65 -6.37 0.49
C GLU A 120 -9.93 -7.29 1.48
N LEU A 121 -10.61 -7.63 2.56
CA LEU A 121 -10.07 -8.46 3.63
C LEU A 121 -11.21 -9.20 4.32
N ARG A 122 -11.06 -10.50 4.52
CA ARG A 122 -12.05 -11.37 5.17
C ARG A 122 -13.45 -11.25 4.53
N GLY A 123 -13.50 -11.11 3.20
CA GLY A 123 -14.75 -10.95 2.44
C GLY A 123 -15.44 -9.59 2.57
N ASN A 124 -14.85 -8.64 3.31
CA ASN A 124 -15.34 -7.26 3.42
C ASN A 124 -14.48 -6.33 2.59
N SER A 125 -15.09 -5.28 2.02
CA SER A 125 -14.39 -4.27 1.22
C SER A 125 -14.64 -2.88 1.79
N GLN A 126 -13.57 -2.20 2.22
CA GLN A 126 -13.64 -0.89 2.85
C GLN A 126 -12.69 0.11 2.18
N PRO A 127 -13.00 1.40 2.19
CA PRO A 127 -12.08 2.43 1.74
C PRO A 127 -10.90 2.55 2.71
N VAL A 128 -9.68 2.63 2.16
CA VAL A 128 -8.45 2.87 2.92
C VAL A 128 -7.57 3.82 2.12
N THR A 129 -7.12 4.90 2.74
CA THR A 129 -6.17 5.83 2.14
C THR A 129 -4.75 5.46 2.56
N LEU A 130 -3.89 5.17 1.58
CA LEU A 130 -2.45 5.06 1.77
C LEU A 130 -1.79 6.41 1.48
N THR A 131 -1.15 7.01 2.47
CA THR A 131 -0.29 8.18 2.27
C THR A 131 1.15 7.72 2.13
N PHE A 132 1.84 8.16 1.08
CA PHE A 132 3.18 7.67 0.79
C PHE A 132 4.11 8.76 0.25
N THR A 133 5.41 8.53 0.39
CA THR A 133 6.49 9.23 -0.30
C THR A 133 7.02 8.34 -1.42
N TRP A 134 7.53 8.98 -2.48
CA TRP A 134 8.25 8.33 -3.56
C TRP A 134 9.68 8.83 -3.60
N GLN A 135 10.62 7.93 -3.60
CA GLN A 135 12.04 8.22 -3.77
C GLN A 135 12.51 7.61 -5.09
N GLU A 136 12.95 8.46 -5.99
CA GLU A 136 13.54 8.05 -7.27
C GLU A 136 14.95 7.47 -7.09
N GLY A 137 15.41 6.70 -8.07
CA GLY A 137 16.73 6.10 -8.10
C GLY A 137 16.78 4.84 -8.95
N GLU A 138 17.89 4.14 -8.92
CA GLU A 138 18.06 2.85 -9.60
C GLU A 138 17.03 1.81 -9.11
N HIS A 139 16.76 1.86 -7.81
CA HIS A 139 15.70 1.09 -7.14
C HIS A 139 14.71 2.03 -6.46
N PRO A 140 13.71 2.54 -7.19
CA PRO A 140 12.74 3.47 -6.61
C PRO A 140 12.04 2.84 -5.41
N THR A 141 11.69 3.69 -4.45
CA THR A 141 11.09 3.23 -3.19
C THR A 141 9.84 4.02 -2.86
N LEU A 142 8.77 3.31 -2.53
CA LEU A 142 7.57 3.83 -1.88
C LEU A 142 7.67 3.55 -0.39
N ALA A 143 7.54 4.58 0.45
CA ALA A 143 7.35 4.42 1.88
C ALA A 143 5.99 4.98 2.27
N GLY A 144 5.11 4.13 2.81
CA GLY A 144 3.71 4.47 3.01
C GLY A 144 3.17 4.11 4.38
N ARG A 145 2.08 4.79 4.76
CA ARG A 145 1.30 4.53 5.98
C ARG A 145 -0.19 4.60 5.69
N ALA A 146 -0.94 3.74 6.38
CA ALA A 146 -2.38 3.73 6.38
C ALA A 146 -2.90 3.39 7.78
N THR A 147 -4.18 3.65 8.03
CA THR A 147 -4.90 3.18 9.21
C THR A 147 -6.05 2.31 8.75
N VAL A 148 -6.23 1.17 9.39
CA VAL A 148 -7.30 0.21 9.10
C VAL A 148 -8.19 0.07 10.34
N GLU A 149 -9.49 0.23 10.15
CA GLU A 149 -10.51 -0.02 11.17
C GLU A 149 -10.83 -1.52 11.21
N ARG A 150 -10.20 -2.27 12.12
CA ARG A 150 -10.28 -3.74 12.15
C ARG A 150 -11.70 -4.29 12.25
N LEU A 151 -12.56 -3.62 13.03
CA LEU A 151 -13.94 -4.06 13.24
C LEU A 151 -14.80 -3.92 11.97
N ALA A 152 -14.47 -2.99 11.07
CA ALA A 152 -15.15 -2.85 9.78
C ALA A 152 -14.90 -4.04 8.85
N PHE A 153 -13.90 -4.86 9.13
CA PHE A 153 -13.61 -6.11 8.44
C PHE A 153 -14.04 -7.34 9.24
N GLY A 154 -14.67 -7.15 10.40
CA GLY A 154 -15.04 -8.24 11.31
C GLY A 154 -13.82 -8.90 11.97
N ILE A 155 -12.68 -8.19 12.09
CA ILE A 155 -11.47 -8.70 12.73
C ILE A 155 -11.55 -8.42 14.22
N GLY A 156 -11.46 -9.49 15.01
CA GLY A 156 -11.60 -9.43 16.45
C GLY A 156 -13.07 -9.27 16.88
N ASP A 157 -13.90 -10.20 16.46
CA ASP A 157 -15.30 -10.29 16.86
C ASP A 157 -15.49 -10.86 18.27
N GLY A 158 -16.70 -10.77 18.80
CA GLY A 158 -17.08 -11.36 20.08
C GLY A 158 -16.33 -10.72 21.24
N MET A 159 -15.63 -11.53 22.01
CA MET A 159 -14.85 -11.05 23.16
C MET A 159 -13.70 -10.09 22.78
N TRP A 160 -13.21 -10.18 21.54
CA TRP A 160 -12.14 -9.33 21.02
C TRP A 160 -12.63 -7.98 20.47
N ALA A 161 -13.95 -7.74 20.45
CA ALA A 161 -14.53 -6.47 20.00
C ALA A 161 -14.28 -5.31 20.97
N ASP A 162 -13.89 -5.61 22.19
CA ASP A 162 -13.53 -4.59 23.19
C ASP A 162 -12.27 -3.81 22.76
N THR A 163 -12.49 -2.55 22.44
CA THR A 163 -11.42 -1.66 21.94
C THR A 163 -10.48 -1.17 23.04
N SER A 164 -10.81 -1.42 24.30
CA SER A 164 -9.89 -1.19 25.42
C SER A 164 -8.79 -2.25 25.51
N MET A 165 -9.08 -3.47 25.02
CA MET A 165 -8.10 -4.56 24.93
C MET A 165 -7.26 -4.49 23.67
N ILE A 166 -7.92 -4.32 22.51
CA ILE A 166 -7.27 -4.18 21.21
C ILE A 166 -7.89 -2.97 20.51
N PRO A 167 -7.13 -1.91 20.22
CA PRO A 167 -7.65 -0.72 19.54
C PRO A 167 -8.40 -1.03 18.25
N ALA A 168 -9.44 -0.24 17.94
CA ALA A 168 -10.16 -0.37 16.68
C ALA A 168 -9.27 -0.05 15.49
N GLN A 169 -8.39 0.94 15.65
CA GLN A 169 -7.48 1.42 14.62
C GLN A 169 -6.15 0.68 14.67
N ILE A 170 -5.79 0.08 13.55
CA ILE A 170 -4.52 -0.61 13.36
C ILE A 170 -3.67 0.21 12.38
N ALA A 171 -2.47 0.57 12.80
CA ALA A 171 -1.52 1.27 11.97
C ALA A 171 -0.82 0.29 11.02
N ILE A 172 -0.79 0.66 9.74
CA ILE A 172 -0.07 -0.07 8.69
C ILE A 172 1.09 0.77 8.21
N SER A 173 2.25 0.15 8.04
CA SER A 173 3.40 0.77 7.39
C SER A 173 3.98 -0.17 6.34
N THR A 174 4.43 0.42 5.23
CA THR A 174 5.04 -0.32 4.14
C THR A 174 6.25 0.41 3.59
N ARG A 175 7.24 -0.36 3.20
CA ARG A 175 8.34 0.09 2.37
C ARG A 175 8.45 -0.88 1.20
N VAL A 176 8.25 -0.38 0.00
CA VAL A 176 8.34 -1.20 -1.22
C VAL A 176 9.47 -0.70 -2.08
N VAL A 177 10.40 -1.58 -2.37
CA VAL A 177 11.46 -1.36 -3.34
C VAL A 177 10.98 -1.87 -4.69
N PHE A 178 11.24 -1.13 -5.75
CA PHE A 178 10.75 -1.45 -7.09
C PHE A 178 11.88 -1.68 -8.09
N ARG A 179 11.52 -2.38 -9.16
CA ARG A 179 12.26 -2.46 -10.41
C ARG A 179 11.27 -2.30 -11.57
N PRO A 180 11.72 -1.90 -12.76
CA PRO A 180 10.83 -1.87 -13.93
C PRO A 180 10.17 -3.22 -14.16
N ALA A 181 8.91 -3.18 -14.61
CA ALA A 181 8.24 -4.38 -15.07
C ALA A 181 8.93 -4.91 -16.34
N PRO A 182 9.00 -6.24 -16.54
CA PRO A 182 9.59 -6.84 -17.71
C PRO A 182 8.81 -6.56 -18.99
#